data_40ce662e02b3b462d455e51f518abf88
#
_entry.id   40ce662e02b3b462d455e51f518abf88
#
_cell.length_a   1.000
_cell.length_b   1.000
_cell.length_c   1.000
_cell.angle_alpha   90.00
_cell.angle_beta   90.00
_cell.angle_gamma   90.00
#
_symmetry.space_group_name_H-M   'P 1'
#
loop_
_entity.id
_entity.type
_entity.pdbx_description
1 polymer ?
#
loop_
_entity_poly.entity_id
_entity_poly.type
_entity_poly.pdbx_seq_one_letter_code
_entity_poly.pdbx_strand_id
1 'polypeptide(L)'
;MAIVSKHSLDLSGIGPINAAGIDGCRAGWVVAYRDGEEINLLVISRLSDINAALAPAASVMIDMPIGLTDDNSPRICDAHARVALRPHRSSSVFGVPARKVTRCIDYPEANRLSREMSGKGISKQAFYLFPKIRELDDWLLSEERNGQWFECHPEVAFARLNGATPLAESKKTDTGSTLRKKLLFELGDVESTIQRALDTYRRKDVLADDVIDALVCLLTAERSPNKRLHIPTDAPVDARGLKMVIAAPA
;
A
#
# COMPACT_ATOMS: atom_id res chain seq x y z
N MET A 1 6.30 -25.08 19.55
CA MET A 1 5.38 -25.22 18.39
C MET A 1 4.01 -24.75 18.85
N ALA A 2 3.67 -23.48 18.64
CA ALA A 2 2.34 -22.96 18.92
C ALA A 2 1.64 -22.79 17.56
N ILE A 3 0.65 -23.63 17.36
CA ILE A 3 -0.27 -23.65 16.22
C ILE A 3 -0.96 -22.30 16.22
N VAL A 4 -0.67 -21.43 15.24
CA VAL A 4 -1.50 -20.27 14.94
C VAL A 4 -2.81 -20.86 14.43
N SER A 5 -3.86 -20.80 15.25
CA SER A 5 -5.18 -21.24 14.88
C SER A 5 -5.61 -20.42 13.66
N LYS A 6 -5.94 -21.13 12.58
CA LYS A 6 -6.68 -20.58 11.44
C LYS A 6 -8.10 -20.23 11.94
N HIS A 7 -8.24 -19.08 12.58
CA HIS A 7 -9.55 -18.49 12.69
C HIS A 7 -9.76 -17.79 11.33
N SER A 8 -10.68 -18.30 10.54
CA SER A 8 -11.29 -17.49 9.48
C SER A 8 -11.79 -16.22 10.16
N LEU A 9 -11.31 -15.06 9.71
CA LEU A 9 -11.86 -13.79 10.16
C LEU A 9 -13.36 -13.85 9.86
N ASP A 10 -14.16 -13.77 10.91
CA ASP A 10 -15.59 -13.64 10.74
C ASP A 10 -15.89 -12.17 10.40
N LEU A 11 -16.06 -11.91 9.12
CA LEU A 11 -16.43 -10.58 8.60
C LEU A 11 -17.95 -10.42 8.46
N SER A 12 -18.74 -11.40 8.92
CA SER A 12 -20.20 -11.42 8.74
C SER A 12 -20.95 -10.30 9.47
N GLY A 13 -20.29 -9.68 10.45
CA GLY A 13 -20.81 -8.50 11.18
C GLY A 13 -20.37 -7.15 10.64
N ILE A 14 -19.50 -7.11 9.62
CA ILE A 14 -19.01 -5.88 9.04
C ILE A 14 -19.94 -5.47 7.91
N GLY A 15 -20.49 -4.24 8.00
CA GLY A 15 -21.26 -3.64 6.91
C GLY A 15 -20.39 -3.44 5.65
N PRO A 16 -21.01 -3.09 4.50
CA PRO A 16 -20.25 -2.95 3.26
C PRO A 16 -19.23 -1.82 3.37
N ILE A 17 -17.96 -2.17 3.22
CA ILE A 17 -16.83 -1.24 3.24
C ILE A 17 -16.80 -0.46 1.91
N ASN A 18 -16.99 0.85 1.98
CA ASN A 18 -16.98 1.74 0.81
C ASN A 18 -15.60 2.34 0.51
N ALA A 19 -14.74 2.42 1.53
CA ALA A 19 -13.36 2.89 1.40
C ALA A 19 -12.44 2.07 2.30
N ALA A 20 -11.29 1.65 1.76
CA ALA A 20 -10.28 0.94 2.51
C ALA A 20 -8.87 1.44 2.19
N GLY A 21 -8.02 1.52 3.20
CA GLY A 21 -6.59 1.73 3.08
C GLY A 21 -5.84 0.47 3.51
N ILE A 22 -4.87 0.03 2.72
CA ILE A 22 -4.18 -1.24 2.93
C ILE A 22 -2.66 -1.03 2.90
N ASP A 23 -1.98 -1.63 3.87
CA ASP A 23 -0.52 -1.75 3.87
C ASP A 23 -0.06 -3.18 4.17
N GLY A 24 1.11 -3.52 3.67
CA GLY A 24 1.72 -4.83 3.89
C GLY A 24 2.38 -4.96 5.26
N CYS A 25 1.92 -5.87 6.09
CA CYS A 25 2.56 -6.21 7.36
C CYS A 25 3.16 -7.63 7.34
N ARG A 26 3.81 -8.03 8.42
CA ARG A 26 4.43 -9.37 8.50
C ARG A 26 3.41 -10.50 8.54
N ALA A 27 2.24 -10.27 9.13
CA ALA A 27 1.16 -11.27 9.19
C ALA A 27 0.33 -11.37 7.89
N GLY A 28 0.50 -10.45 6.96
CA GLY A 28 -0.27 -10.34 5.73
C GLY A 28 -0.49 -8.86 5.38
N TRP A 29 -1.68 -8.36 5.60
CA TRP A 29 -2.08 -7.00 5.26
C TRP A 29 -2.85 -6.35 6.41
N VAL A 30 -2.50 -5.10 6.73
CA VAL A 30 -3.32 -4.25 7.59
C VAL A 30 -4.33 -3.54 6.70
N VAL A 31 -5.60 -3.64 7.05
CA VAL A 31 -6.70 -2.97 6.38
C VAL A 31 -7.33 -1.97 7.34
N ALA A 32 -7.29 -0.70 7.00
CA ALA A 32 -8.02 0.36 7.67
C ALA A 32 -9.32 0.65 6.91
N TYR A 33 -10.44 0.75 7.60
CA TYR A 33 -11.74 1.08 7.02
C TYR A 33 -12.61 1.81 8.03
N ARG A 34 -13.67 2.48 7.53
CA ARG A 34 -14.63 3.16 8.38
C ARG A 34 -15.92 2.35 8.50
N ASP A 35 -16.40 2.21 9.72
CA ASP A 35 -17.73 1.70 10.05
C ASP A 35 -18.47 2.77 10.86
N GLY A 36 -19.50 3.36 10.26
CA GLY A 36 -20.11 4.57 10.79
C GLY A 36 -19.10 5.70 10.92
N GLU A 37 -18.91 6.22 12.13
CA GLU A 37 -17.92 7.26 12.43
C GLU A 37 -16.57 6.71 12.90
N GLU A 38 -16.50 5.42 13.24
CA GLU A 38 -15.32 4.80 13.80
C GLU A 38 -14.40 4.26 12.72
N ILE A 39 -13.09 4.40 12.94
CA ILE A 39 -12.07 3.73 12.13
C ILE A 39 -11.73 2.40 12.78
N ASN A 40 -11.84 1.36 11.99
CA ASN A 40 -11.52 0.01 12.36
C ASN A 40 -10.30 -0.51 11.59
N LEU A 41 -9.63 -1.47 12.17
CA LEU A 41 -8.44 -2.11 11.61
C LEU A 41 -8.60 -3.63 11.64
N LEU A 42 -8.26 -4.25 10.53
CA LEU A 42 -8.20 -5.70 10.37
C LEU A 42 -6.79 -6.11 9.95
N VAL A 43 -6.40 -7.31 10.35
CA VAL A 43 -5.22 -7.98 9.77
C VAL A 43 -5.70 -9.22 9.04
N ILE A 44 -5.51 -9.23 7.73
CA ILE A 44 -5.89 -10.33 6.84
C ILE A 44 -4.65 -11.04 6.32
N SER A 45 -4.77 -12.34 6.06
CA SER A 45 -3.66 -13.13 5.53
C SER A 45 -3.50 -12.97 4.03
N ARG A 46 -4.61 -12.78 3.31
CA ARG A 46 -4.67 -12.62 1.85
C ARG A 46 -5.61 -11.49 1.46
N LEU A 47 -5.33 -10.82 0.34
CA LEU A 47 -6.20 -9.75 -0.17
C LEU A 47 -7.62 -10.23 -0.51
N SER A 48 -7.77 -11.48 -0.91
CA SER A 48 -9.09 -12.10 -1.15
C SER A 48 -9.98 -12.16 0.10
N ASP A 49 -9.39 -12.17 1.30
CA ASP A 49 -10.13 -12.32 2.55
C ASP A 49 -11.06 -11.13 2.82
N ILE A 50 -10.72 -9.92 2.33
CA ILE A 50 -11.57 -8.72 2.52
C ILE A 50 -12.69 -8.59 1.47
N ASN A 51 -12.65 -9.37 0.39
CA ASN A 51 -13.50 -9.16 -0.79
C ASN A 51 -15.00 -9.15 -0.47
N ALA A 52 -15.45 -10.08 0.36
CA ALA A 52 -16.86 -10.20 0.73
C ALA A 52 -17.38 -8.98 1.53
N ALA A 53 -16.51 -8.29 2.26
CA ALA A 53 -16.85 -7.11 3.02
C ALA A 53 -16.75 -5.81 2.16
N LEU A 54 -16.07 -5.83 1.02
CA LEU A 54 -15.98 -4.66 0.14
C LEU A 54 -17.28 -4.46 -0.65
N ALA A 55 -17.78 -3.25 -0.67
CA ALA A 55 -18.84 -2.87 -1.61
C ALA A 55 -18.32 -3.01 -3.07
N PRO A 56 -19.19 -3.33 -4.04
CA PRO A 56 -18.78 -3.47 -5.45
C PRO A 56 -18.06 -2.24 -6.03
N ALA A 57 -18.42 -1.05 -5.57
CA ALA A 57 -17.81 0.22 -5.98
C ALA A 57 -16.84 0.80 -4.94
N ALA A 58 -16.40 0.01 -3.97
CA ALA A 58 -15.49 0.47 -2.92
C ALA A 58 -14.22 1.09 -3.51
N SER A 59 -13.73 2.16 -2.88
CA SER A 59 -12.43 2.74 -3.20
C SER A 59 -11.36 2.11 -2.32
N VAL A 60 -10.41 1.41 -2.91
CA VAL A 60 -9.33 0.74 -2.18
C VAL A 60 -7.98 1.35 -2.57
N MET A 61 -7.27 1.87 -1.57
CA MET A 61 -5.90 2.40 -1.72
C MET A 61 -4.93 1.45 -1.03
N ILE A 62 -3.88 1.05 -1.73
CA ILE A 62 -2.91 0.06 -1.22
C ILE A 62 -1.48 0.55 -1.39
N ASP A 63 -0.66 0.45 -0.32
CA ASP A 63 0.80 0.69 -0.40
C ASP A 63 1.51 -0.52 -1.00
N MET A 64 1.24 -0.73 -2.30
CA MET A 64 1.91 -1.75 -3.08
C MET A 64 1.81 -1.41 -4.58
N PRO A 65 2.87 -1.65 -5.37
CA PRO A 65 2.87 -1.34 -6.80
C PRO A 65 1.75 -2.02 -7.58
N ILE A 66 1.00 -1.24 -8.37
CA ILE A 66 -0.01 -1.72 -9.32
C ILE A 66 0.48 -1.48 -10.75
N GLY A 67 0.40 -2.53 -11.56
CA GLY A 67 0.93 -2.53 -12.92
C GLY A 67 2.45 -2.71 -12.95
N LEU A 68 2.91 -3.67 -13.74
CA LEU A 68 4.31 -4.08 -13.82
C LEU A 68 4.76 -4.07 -15.27
N THR A 69 5.98 -3.56 -15.52
CA THR A 69 6.58 -3.59 -16.86
C THR A 69 7.02 -5.00 -17.23
N ASP A 70 7.09 -5.31 -18.52
CA ASP A 70 7.56 -6.62 -18.99
C ASP A 70 9.05 -6.59 -19.39
N ASP A 71 9.58 -5.42 -19.75
CA ASP A 71 10.95 -5.19 -20.22
C ASP A 71 11.93 -4.71 -19.15
N ASN A 72 11.46 -4.65 -17.90
CA ASN A 72 12.22 -4.11 -16.75
C ASN A 72 12.61 -2.62 -16.89
N SER A 73 11.91 -1.86 -17.72
CA SER A 73 12.00 -0.40 -17.72
C SER A 73 11.44 0.19 -16.44
N PRO A 74 11.95 1.33 -15.96
CA PRO A 74 11.38 1.99 -14.78
C PRO A 74 9.93 2.42 -15.03
N ARG A 75 9.06 2.18 -14.07
CA ARG A 75 7.70 2.71 -14.09
C ARG A 75 7.73 4.25 -14.03
N ILE A 76 6.95 4.91 -14.89
CA ILE A 76 6.91 6.37 -14.96
C ILE A 76 6.36 6.97 -13.65
N CYS A 77 5.35 6.33 -13.04
CA CYS A 77 4.80 6.76 -11.75
C CYS A 77 5.85 6.80 -10.64
N ASP A 78 6.75 5.79 -10.57
CA ASP A 78 7.84 5.77 -9.60
C ASP A 78 8.83 6.93 -9.82
N ALA A 79 9.13 7.27 -11.07
CA ALA A 79 10.01 8.39 -11.39
C ALA A 79 9.40 9.72 -10.93
N HIS A 80 8.11 9.93 -11.19
CA HIS A 80 7.38 11.12 -10.74
C HIS A 80 7.28 11.17 -9.21
N ALA A 81 6.99 10.06 -8.54
CA ALA A 81 6.96 9.98 -7.08
C ALA A 81 8.31 10.33 -6.46
N ARG A 82 9.43 9.84 -7.04
CA ARG A 82 10.78 10.22 -6.58
C ARG A 82 11.05 11.71 -6.72
N VAL A 83 10.58 12.33 -7.80
CA VAL A 83 10.71 13.79 -8.00
C VAL A 83 9.90 14.54 -6.95
N ALA A 84 8.63 14.14 -6.74
CA ALA A 84 7.74 14.75 -5.75
C ALA A 84 8.27 14.62 -4.31
N LEU A 85 9.10 13.62 -4.02
CA LEU A 85 9.66 13.35 -2.69
C LEU A 85 11.08 13.91 -2.47
N ARG A 86 11.63 14.69 -3.42
CA ARG A 86 12.91 15.38 -3.24
C ARG A 86 12.76 16.56 -2.27
N PRO A 87 13.82 16.87 -1.48
CA PRO A 87 15.11 16.18 -1.42
C PRO A 87 15.13 15.01 -0.41
N HIS A 88 14.09 14.82 0.42
CA HIS A 88 14.19 14.04 1.65
C HIS A 88 13.81 12.57 1.53
N ARG A 89 12.77 12.23 0.73
CA ARG A 89 12.12 10.90 0.74
C ARG A 89 12.13 10.16 -0.60
N SER A 90 12.85 10.62 -1.59
CA SER A 90 12.92 9.95 -2.89
C SER A 90 13.43 8.51 -2.82
N SER A 91 14.24 8.17 -1.82
CA SER A 91 14.73 6.81 -1.59
C SER A 91 13.67 5.84 -1.05
N SER A 92 12.51 6.32 -0.59
CA SER A 92 11.41 5.46 -0.17
C SER A 92 10.71 4.79 -1.35
N VAL A 93 10.81 5.37 -2.54
CA VAL A 93 10.28 4.79 -3.78
C VAL A 93 11.32 3.81 -4.32
N PHE A 94 11.14 2.54 -4.07
CA PHE A 94 12.04 1.53 -4.62
C PHE A 94 11.81 1.29 -6.12
N GLY A 95 12.79 0.73 -6.82
CA GLY A 95 12.63 0.34 -8.23
C GLY A 95 11.85 -0.96 -8.31
N VAL A 96 10.65 -0.90 -8.85
CA VAL A 96 9.82 -2.09 -9.09
C VAL A 96 10.35 -2.81 -10.33
N PRO A 97 10.77 -4.07 -10.24
CA PRO A 97 11.27 -4.79 -11.40
C PRO A 97 10.12 -5.32 -12.27
N ALA A 98 10.49 -5.80 -13.47
CA ALA A 98 9.55 -6.43 -14.39
C ALA A 98 8.77 -7.57 -13.75
N ARG A 99 7.54 -7.80 -14.23
CA ARG A 99 6.66 -8.89 -13.77
C ARG A 99 7.39 -10.24 -13.74
N LYS A 100 8.14 -10.56 -14.79
CA LYS A 100 8.91 -11.79 -14.88
C LYS A 100 9.92 -11.93 -13.73
N VAL A 101 10.57 -10.85 -13.33
CA VAL A 101 11.54 -10.84 -12.21
C VAL A 101 10.82 -11.05 -10.88
N THR A 102 9.64 -10.42 -10.68
CA THR A 102 8.87 -10.60 -9.45
C THR A 102 8.34 -12.03 -9.25
N ARG A 103 8.29 -12.85 -10.32
CA ARG A 103 7.89 -14.26 -10.26
C ARG A 103 9.01 -15.20 -9.77
N CYS A 104 10.27 -14.76 -9.75
CA CYS A 104 11.36 -15.54 -9.19
C CYS A 104 11.16 -15.73 -7.68
N ILE A 105 11.41 -16.95 -7.19
CA ILE A 105 11.29 -17.31 -5.77
C ILE A 105 12.64 -17.30 -5.05
N ASP A 106 13.73 -17.20 -5.80
CA ASP A 106 15.09 -17.17 -5.32
C ASP A 106 15.76 -15.83 -5.65
N TYR A 107 16.46 -15.24 -4.65
CA TYR A 107 17.09 -13.92 -4.81
C TYR A 107 18.22 -13.90 -5.84
N PRO A 108 19.19 -14.83 -5.83
CA PRO A 108 20.22 -14.90 -6.87
C PRO A 108 19.65 -14.93 -8.29
N GLU A 109 18.63 -15.75 -8.54
CA GLU A 109 17.95 -15.83 -9.84
C GLU A 109 17.26 -14.51 -10.21
N ALA A 110 16.47 -13.95 -9.30
CA ALA A 110 15.79 -12.68 -9.51
C ALA A 110 16.77 -11.54 -9.83
N ASN A 111 17.89 -11.49 -9.09
CA ASN A 111 18.92 -10.48 -9.28
C ASN A 111 19.68 -10.67 -10.61
N ARG A 112 20.00 -11.91 -11.00
CA ARG A 112 20.59 -12.24 -12.29
C ARG A 112 19.66 -11.81 -13.43
N LEU A 113 18.40 -12.25 -13.39
CA LEU A 113 17.43 -11.94 -14.43
C LEU A 113 17.21 -10.42 -14.57
N SER A 114 17.10 -9.69 -13.46
CA SER A 114 16.98 -8.23 -13.49
C SER A 114 18.19 -7.56 -14.16
N ARG A 115 19.42 -8.05 -13.87
CA ARG A 115 20.63 -7.54 -14.50
C ARG A 115 20.68 -7.84 -16.01
N GLU A 116 20.25 -9.01 -16.42
CA GLU A 116 20.17 -9.39 -17.83
C GLU A 116 19.18 -8.51 -18.60
N MET A 117 18.05 -8.16 -17.98
CA MET A 117 17.00 -7.37 -18.63
C MET A 117 17.29 -5.86 -18.65
N SER A 118 17.95 -5.30 -17.64
CA SER A 118 18.09 -3.84 -17.48
C SER A 118 19.47 -3.35 -17.07
N GLY A 119 20.44 -4.24 -16.93
CA GLY A 119 21.77 -3.92 -16.39
C GLY A 119 21.80 -3.64 -14.88
N LYS A 120 20.63 -3.65 -14.20
CA LYS A 120 20.51 -3.29 -12.78
C LYS A 120 20.02 -4.47 -11.96
N GLY A 121 20.67 -4.68 -10.81
CA GLY A 121 20.23 -5.66 -9.83
C GLY A 121 19.09 -5.11 -8.96
N ILE A 122 18.53 -5.99 -8.14
CA ILE A 122 17.49 -5.68 -7.14
C ILE A 122 18.09 -5.69 -5.74
N SER A 123 17.53 -4.86 -4.84
CA SER A 123 17.88 -4.94 -3.42
C SER A 123 17.19 -6.15 -2.77
N LYS A 124 17.79 -6.69 -1.69
CA LYS A 124 17.15 -7.73 -0.88
C LYS A 124 15.80 -7.23 -0.31
N GLN A 125 15.72 -5.96 0.06
CA GLN A 125 14.48 -5.37 0.56
C GLN A 125 13.36 -5.42 -0.49
N ALA A 126 13.66 -5.07 -1.75
CA ALA A 126 12.69 -5.19 -2.85
C ALA A 126 12.28 -6.66 -3.08
N PHE A 127 13.22 -7.59 -3.03
CA PHE A 127 12.93 -9.01 -3.19
C PHE A 127 11.95 -9.54 -2.12
N TYR A 128 12.07 -9.08 -0.88
CA TYR A 128 11.16 -9.50 0.19
C TYR A 128 9.71 -9.02 -0.02
N LEU A 129 9.47 -8.03 -0.89
CA LEU A 129 8.14 -7.59 -1.27
C LEU A 129 7.52 -8.40 -2.41
N PHE A 130 8.31 -9.23 -3.11
CA PHE A 130 7.81 -10.00 -4.27
C PHE A 130 6.59 -10.87 -3.98
N PRO A 131 6.49 -11.59 -2.85
CA PRO A 131 5.28 -12.34 -2.54
C PRO A 131 4.02 -11.49 -2.53
N LYS A 132 4.10 -10.28 -1.94
CA LYS A 132 2.99 -9.33 -1.87
C LYS A 132 2.66 -8.71 -3.23
N ILE A 133 3.69 -8.33 -3.99
CA ILE A 133 3.53 -7.81 -5.36
C ILE A 133 2.83 -8.86 -6.24
N ARG A 134 3.24 -10.13 -6.17
CA ARG A 134 2.61 -11.22 -6.92
C ARG A 134 1.16 -11.44 -6.52
N GLU A 135 0.90 -11.47 -5.21
CA GLU A 135 -0.44 -11.63 -4.68
C GLU A 135 -1.38 -10.53 -5.19
N LEU A 136 -0.94 -9.27 -5.11
CA LEU A 136 -1.73 -8.14 -5.61
C LEU A 136 -1.90 -8.19 -7.13
N ASP A 137 -0.83 -8.48 -7.89
CA ASP A 137 -0.89 -8.58 -9.36
C ASP A 137 -1.87 -9.67 -9.82
N ASP A 138 -1.87 -10.82 -9.14
CA ASP A 138 -2.80 -11.92 -9.43
C ASP A 138 -4.23 -11.59 -8.98
N TRP A 139 -4.40 -10.96 -7.80
CA TRP A 139 -5.68 -10.53 -7.28
C TRP A 139 -6.37 -9.51 -8.18
N LEU A 140 -5.63 -8.53 -8.69
CA LEU A 140 -6.18 -7.49 -9.55
C LEU A 140 -6.65 -8.00 -10.90
N LEU A 141 -6.22 -9.18 -11.32
CA LEU A 141 -6.64 -9.85 -12.54
C LEU A 141 -7.83 -10.80 -12.33
N SER A 142 -8.26 -11.01 -11.08
CA SER A 142 -9.41 -11.81 -10.76
C SER A 142 -10.72 -11.10 -11.15
N GLU A 143 -11.64 -11.82 -11.81
CA GLU A 143 -12.96 -11.31 -12.16
C GLU A 143 -13.90 -11.19 -10.93
N GLU A 144 -13.58 -11.89 -9.84
CA GLU A 144 -14.37 -11.89 -8.60
C GLU A 144 -14.12 -10.67 -7.71
N ARG A 145 -13.18 -9.81 -8.08
CA ARG A 145 -12.72 -8.69 -7.27
C ARG A 145 -13.78 -7.59 -7.14
N ASN A 146 -14.16 -7.25 -5.91
CA ASN A 146 -14.89 -6.03 -5.59
C ASN A 146 -13.95 -4.83 -5.45
N GLY A 147 -14.50 -3.63 -5.65
CA GLY A 147 -13.82 -2.36 -5.46
C GLY A 147 -12.94 -1.93 -6.63
N GLN A 148 -12.62 -0.65 -6.61
CA GLN A 148 -11.68 0.01 -7.49
C GLN A 148 -10.35 0.18 -6.74
N TRP A 149 -9.30 -0.47 -7.20
CA TRP A 149 -8.02 -0.53 -6.53
C TRP A 149 -7.03 0.44 -7.15
N PHE A 150 -6.34 1.21 -6.30
CA PHE A 150 -5.32 2.17 -6.69
C PHE A 150 -4.08 1.99 -5.82
N GLU A 151 -2.91 2.14 -6.43
CA GLU A 151 -1.66 2.27 -5.70
C GLU A 151 -1.65 3.61 -4.97
N CYS A 152 -1.30 3.60 -3.68
CA CYS A 152 -1.09 4.78 -2.87
C CYS A 152 0.27 4.66 -2.16
N HIS A 153 1.18 5.58 -2.42
CA HIS A 153 2.47 5.58 -1.74
C HIS A 153 2.40 6.51 -0.51
N PRO A 154 2.51 6.01 0.73
CA PRO A 154 2.29 6.78 1.95
C PRO A 154 3.11 8.07 2.03
N GLU A 155 4.41 8.04 1.70
CA GLU A 155 5.24 9.25 1.74
C GLU A 155 4.80 10.30 0.71
N VAL A 156 4.24 9.89 -0.44
CA VAL A 156 3.64 10.83 -1.41
C VAL A 156 2.35 11.41 -0.85
N ALA A 157 1.50 10.57 -0.27
CA ALA A 157 0.26 11.02 0.36
C ALA A 157 0.54 12.01 1.52
N PHE A 158 1.47 11.69 2.40
CA PHE A 158 1.89 12.60 3.48
C PHE A 158 2.50 13.90 2.95
N ALA A 159 3.32 13.86 1.91
CA ALA A 159 3.86 15.07 1.29
C ALA A 159 2.73 15.97 0.77
N ARG A 160 1.70 15.40 0.16
CA ARG A 160 0.51 16.13 -0.30
C ARG A 160 -0.27 16.76 0.85
N LEU A 161 -0.53 16.00 1.92
CA LEU A 161 -1.18 16.52 3.14
C LEU A 161 -0.35 17.62 3.82
N ASN A 162 0.96 17.62 3.63
CA ASN A 162 1.88 18.63 4.14
C ASN A 162 2.13 19.77 3.13
N GLY A 163 1.13 20.15 2.35
CA GLY A 163 1.22 21.24 1.38
C GLY A 163 2.20 20.96 0.23
N ALA A 164 2.22 19.75 -0.28
CA ALA A 164 3.12 19.24 -1.32
C ALA A 164 4.62 19.30 -0.94
N THR A 165 4.92 19.31 0.37
CA THR A 165 6.29 19.35 0.90
C THR A 165 6.63 18.01 1.54
N PRO A 166 7.66 17.29 1.04
CA PRO A 166 8.08 16.01 1.61
C PRO A 166 8.53 16.17 3.07
N LEU A 167 8.15 15.18 3.90
CA LEU A 167 8.53 15.16 5.29
C LEU A 167 10.03 14.86 5.41
N ALA A 168 10.78 15.74 6.08
CA ALA A 168 12.20 15.52 6.33
C ALA A 168 12.43 14.36 7.32
N GLU A 169 11.56 14.27 8.32
CA GLU A 169 11.70 13.32 9.42
C GLU A 169 11.31 11.89 9.03
N SER A 170 12.15 10.94 9.41
CA SER A 170 11.88 9.51 9.16
C SER A 170 10.66 9.04 9.95
N LYS A 171 9.80 8.20 9.35
CA LYS A 171 8.69 7.54 10.06
C LYS A 171 9.14 6.69 11.27
N LYS A 172 10.42 6.32 11.31
CA LYS A 172 11.03 5.53 12.40
C LYS A 172 11.45 6.38 13.61
N THR A 173 11.42 7.71 13.51
CA THR A 173 11.67 8.61 14.64
C THR A 173 10.35 9.03 15.28
N ASP A 174 10.38 9.34 16.58
CA ASP A 174 9.19 9.81 17.31
C ASP A 174 8.63 11.09 16.69
N THR A 175 9.50 12.03 16.32
CA THR A 175 9.11 13.27 15.64
C THR A 175 8.42 12.99 14.30
N GLY A 176 9.00 12.11 13.49
CA GLY A 176 8.45 11.77 12.18
C GLY A 176 7.13 11.00 12.28
N SER A 177 6.99 10.11 13.26
CA SER A 177 5.74 9.41 13.57
C SER A 177 4.67 10.40 14.04
N THR A 178 5.00 11.27 15.01
CA THR A 178 4.07 12.28 15.52
C THR A 178 3.59 13.23 14.43
N LEU A 179 4.46 13.65 13.51
CA LEU A 179 4.07 14.51 12.39
C LEU A 179 3.07 13.82 11.46
N ARG A 180 3.30 12.54 11.11
CA ARG A 180 2.37 11.76 10.28
C ARG A 180 1.01 11.60 10.94
N LYS A 181 0.97 11.29 12.24
CA LYS A 181 -0.28 11.22 13.02
C LYS A 181 -1.04 12.54 12.99
N LYS A 182 -0.36 13.68 13.15
CA LYS A 182 -0.98 15.01 13.06
C LYS A 182 -1.60 15.28 11.67
N LEU A 183 -0.97 14.83 10.60
CA LEU A 183 -1.49 15.00 9.24
C LEU A 183 -2.74 14.13 8.96
N LEU A 184 -3.02 13.16 9.81
CA LEU A 184 -4.21 12.31 9.74
C LEU A 184 -5.40 12.85 10.53
N PHE A 185 -5.38 14.12 10.99
CA PHE A 185 -6.39 14.71 11.88
C PHE A 185 -7.85 14.59 11.35
N GLU A 186 -8.04 14.54 10.03
CA GLU A 186 -9.35 14.37 9.42
C GLU A 186 -9.97 12.99 9.68
N LEU A 187 -9.17 12.00 10.04
CA LEU A 187 -9.65 10.68 10.44
C LEU A 187 -10.19 10.63 11.88
N GLY A 188 -10.05 11.71 12.65
CA GLY A 188 -10.46 11.76 14.06
C GLY A 188 -9.36 11.28 15.00
N ASP A 189 -9.71 10.47 16.01
CA ASP A 189 -8.75 10.00 17.03
C ASP A 189 -7.84 8.87 16.52
N VAL A 190 -6.83 9.29 15.77
CA VAL A 190 -5.82 8.38 15.19
C VAL A 190 -4.98 7.70 16.26
N GLU A 191 -4.70 8.40 17.36
CA GLU A 191 -3.84 7.85 18.44
C GLU A 191 -4.52 6.65 19.09
N SER A 192 -5.79 6.78 19.50
CA SER A 192 -6.56 5.66 20.07
C SER A 192 -6.74 4.53 19.06
N THR A 193 -6.90 4.84 17.77
CA THR A 193 -7.02 3.83 16.72
C THR A 193 -5.73 3.02 16.58
N ILE A 194 -4.56 3.67 16.58
CA ILE A 194 -3.26 3.01 16.55
C ILE A 194 -3.07 2.17 17.82
N GLN A 195 -3.40 2.74 19.00
CA GLN A 195 -3.23 2.03 20.26
C GLN A 195 -4.09 0.76 20.30
N ARG A 196 -5.37 0.82 19.91
CA ARG A 196 -6.23 -0.37 19.81
C ARG A 196 -5.64 -1.45 18.90
N ALA A 197 -5.06 -1.07 17.77
CA ALA A 197 -4.40 -2.02 16.86
C ALA A 197 -3.21 -2.70 17.53
N LEU A 198 -2.35 -1.93 18.22
CA LEU A 198 -1.15 -2.45 18.89
C LEU A 198 -1.48 -3.30 20.13
N ASP A 199 -2.62 -3.06 20.76
CA ASP A 199 -3.13 -3.88 21.87
C ASP A 199 -3.73 -5.21 21.35
N THR A 200 -4.33 -5.18 20.14
CA THR A 200 -4.99 -6.35 19.54
C THR A 200 -4.00 -7.28 18.85
N TYR A 201 -3.03 -6.72 18.10
CA TYR A 201 -2.09 -7.49 17.28
C TYR A 201 -0.68 -7.49 17.91
N ARG A 202 -0.02 -8.64 17.82
CA ARG A 202 1.34 -8.73 18.36
C ARG A 202 2.30 -7.87 17.52
N ARG A 203 3.19 -7.16 18.20
CA ARG A 203 4.22 -6.30 17.56
C ARG A 203 5.07 -7.01 16.49
N LYS A 204 5.23 -8.34 16.60
CA LYS A 204 5.96 -9.11 15.58
C LYS A 204 5.14 -9.29 14.28
N ASP A 205 3.84 -9.08 14.30
CA ASP A 205 2.90 -9.29 13.21
C ASP A 205 2.52 -7.97 12.54
N VAL A 206 2.34 -6.90 13.33
CA VAL A 206 1.96 -5.54 12.88
C VAL A 206 2.80 -4.51 13.64
N LEU A 207 3.29 -3.51 12.92
CA LEU A 207 4.02 -2.36 13.48
C LEU A 207 3.15 -1.10 13.42
N ALA A 208 3.47 -0.12 14.25
CA ALA A 208 2.76 1.17 14.26
C ALA A 208 2.87 1.91 12.91
N ASP A 209 4.00 1.77 12.22
CA ASP A 209 4.17 2.37 10.88
C ASP A 209 3.31 1.69 9.82
N ASP A 210 3.08 0.37 9.88
CA ASP A 210 2.14 -0.33 9.00
C ASP A 210 0.71 0.22 9.18
N VAL A 211 0.31 0.48 10.43
CA VAL A 211 -1.01 1.07 10.75
C VAL A 211 -1.12 2.50 10.22
N ILE A 212 -0.11 3.33 10.42
CA ILE A 212 -0.09 4.74 9.97
C ILE A 212 -0.14 4.80 8.44
N ASP A 213 0.57 3.91 7.75
CA ASP A 213 0.58 3.83 6.29
C ASP A 213 -0.78 3.35 5.75
N ALA A 214 -1.44 2.37 6.39
CA ALA A 214 -2.81 1.98 6.06
C ALA A 214 -3.82 3.13 6.29
N LEU A 215 -3.65 3.92 7.35
CA LEU A 215 -4.53 5.05 7.66
C LEU A 215 -4.41 6.18 6.63
N VAL A 216 -3.23 6.53 6.14
CA VAL A 216 -3.11 7.55 5.08
C VAL A 216 -3.66 7.04 3.74
N CYS A 217 -3.57 5.74 3.48
CA CYS A 217 -4.24 5.10 2.36
C CYS A 217 -5.78 5.22 2.51
N LEU A 218 -6.35 4.96 3.71
CA LEU A 218 -7.78 5.14 3.97
C LEU A 218 -8.21 6.59 3.76
N LEU A 219 -7.50 7.56 4.32
CA LEU A 219 -7.79 8.99 4.12
C LEU A 219 -7.82 9.34 2.62
N THR A 220 -6.91 8.78 1.84
CA THR A 220 -6.88 8.96 0.39
C THR A 220 -8.07 8.27 -0.28
N ALA A 221 -8.46 7.07 0.19
CA ALA A 221 -9.60 6.32 -0.32
C ALA A 221 -10.95 7.00 -0.05
N GLU A 222 -11.09 7.72 1.06
CA GLU A 222 -12.30 8.48 1.41
C GLU A 222 -12.45 9.79 0.62
N ARG A 223 -11.37 10.30 -0.01
CA ARG A 223 -11.47 11.48 -0.87
C ARG A 223 -12.34 11.19 -2.10
N SER A 224 -13.18 12.13 -2.48
CA SER A 224 -13.88 12.05 -3.78
C SER A 224 -12.89 12.07 -4.94
N PRO A 225 -13.22 11.49 -6.11
CA PRO A 225 -12.29 11.37 -7.23
C PRO A 225 -11.64 12.69 -7.68
N ASN A 226 -12.39 13.81 -7.62
CA ASN A 226 -11.89 15.15 -7.96
C ASN A 226 -10.98 15.77 -6.88
N LYS A 227 -10.86 15.15 -5.72
CA LYS A 227 -9.94 15.52 -4.63
C LYS A 227 -8.77 14.54 -4.51
N ARG A 228 -8.50 13.78 -5.57
CA ARG A 228 -7.36 12.88 -5.69
C ARG A 228 -6.47 13.33 -6.83
N LEU A 229 -5.19 13.32 -6.58
CA LEU A 229 -4.15 13.49 -7.59
C LEU A 229 -3.74 12.11 -8.11
N HIS A 230 -3.57 12.00 -9.42
CA HIS A 230 -3.01 10.81 -10.07
C HIS A 230 -1.64 11.15 -10.66
N ILE A 231 -0.64 10.35 -10.34
CA ILE A 231 0.77 10.57 -10.73
C ILE A 231 1.26 9.37 -11.54
N PRO A 232 1.53 9.54 -12.84
CA PRO A 232 1.22 10.71 -13.69
C PRO A 232 -0.28 10.84 -13.99
N THR A 233 -0.71 12.00 -14.49
CA THR A 233 -2.09 12.23 -14.92
C THR A 233 -2.46 11.29 -16.08
N ASP A 234 -1.58 11.19 -17.09
CA ASP A 234 -1.70 10.25 -18.20
C ASP A 234 -0.94 8.95 -17.83
N ALA A 235 -1.61 8.12 -17.06
CA ALA A 235 -1.00 6.87 -16.58
C ALA A 235 -0.90 5.83 -17.70
N PRO A 236 0.29 5.30 -17.97
CA PRO A 236 0.44 4.17 -18.89
C PRO A 236 -0.23 2.92 -18.28
N VAL A 237 -0.64 2.05 -19.17
CA VAL A 237 -1.24 0.76 -18.83
C VAL A 237 -0.21 -0.33 -19.14
N ASP A 238 -0.08 -1.29 -18.25
CA ASP A 238 0.78 -2.44 -18.48
C ASP A 238 0.16 -3.45 -19.48
N ALA A 239 0.91 -4.47 -19.86
CA ALA A 239 0.44 -5.48 -20.82
C ALA A 239 -0.77 -6.30 -20.35
N ARG A 240 -1.17 -6.18 -19.08
CA ARG A 240 -2.36 -6.85 -18.52
C ARG A 240 -3.54 -5.92 -18.26
N GLY A 241 -3.44 -4.65 -18.68
CA GLY A 241 -4.50 -3.67 -18.55
C GLY A 241 -4.49 -2.93 -17.19
N LEU A 242 -3.48 -3.11 -16.35
CA LEU A 242 -3.36 -2.41 -15.08
C LEU A 242 -2.70 -1.04 -15.27
N LYS A 243 -3.32 0.02 -14.76
CA LYS A 243 -2.78 1.37 -14.82
C LYS A 243 -1.61 1.53 -13.84
N MET A 244 -0.47 2.03 -14.33
CA MET A 244 0.69 2.36 -13.52
C MET A 244 0.57 3.81 -13.03
N VAL A 245 -0.16 4.01 -11.94
CA VAL A 245 -0.49 5.33 -11.37
C VAL A 245 -0.45 5.28 -9.85
N ILE A 246 0.13 6.30 -9.24
CA ILE A 246 0.06 6.50 -7.80
C ILE A 246 -1.02 7.54 -7.50
N ALA A 247 -1.99 7.19 -6.66
CA ALA A 247 -3.01 8.08 -6.16
C ALA A 247 -2.56 8.73 -4.84
N ALA A 248 -2.92 9.99 -4.66
CA ALA A 248 -2.64 10.74 -3.43
C ALA A 248 -3.73 11.80 -3.20
N PRO A 249 -3.86 12.39 -2.01
CA PRO A 249 -4.70 13.56 -1.78
C PRO A 249 -4.30 14.72 -2.71
N ALA A 250 -5.28 15.46 -3.26
CA ALA A 250 -5.02 16.62 -4.13
C ALA A 250 -4.58 17.84 -3.33
#